data_5d0d750e8c33f2db82b35e6890967689
#
_entry.id   5d0d750e8c33f2db82b35e6890967689
#
_cell.length_a   1.000
_cell.length_b   1.000
_cell.length_c   1.000
_cell.angle_alpha   90.00
_cell.angle_beta   90.00
_cell.angle_gamma   90.00
#
_symmetry.space_group_name_H-M   'P 1'
#
loop_
_entity.id
_entity.type
_entity.pdbx_description
1 polymer ?
#
loop_
_entity_poly.entity_id
_entity_poly.type
_entity_poly.pdbx_seq_one_letter_code
_entity_poly.pdbx_strand_id
1 'polypeptide(L)'
;MWTVYILYSSFLDKYYVGYSGDEISERIRRHNSHHKGFTGRCGDWVLMYTEVYSDKKQAADREREIKNWKSRKLIEKLIGLEHPD
;
A
#
# COMPACT_ATOMS: atom_id res chain seq x y z
N MET A 1 -3.62 -15.50 -5.11
CA MET A 1 -3.15 -14.91 -3.84
C MET A 1 -3.53 -13.44 -3.77
N TRP A 2 -3.64 -12.92 -2.57
CA TRP A 2 -4.05 -11.54 -2.35
C TRP A 2 -2.95 -10.80 -1.60
N THR A 3 -2.61 -9.62 -2.07
CA THR A 3 -1.49 -8.85 -1.53
C THR A 3 -2.00 -7.58 -0.88
N VAL A 4 -1.63 -7.36 0.37
CA VAL A 4 -1.76 -6.06 1.05
C VAL A 4 -0.46 -5.32 0.77
N TYR A 5 -0.55 -4.05 0.38
CA TYR A 5 0.63 -3.29 0.00
C TYR A 5 0.56 -1.88 0.55
N ILE A 6 1.73 -1.30 0.77
CA ILE A 6 1.85 0.09 1.19
C ILE A 6 2.71 0.81 0.17
N LEU A 7 2.18 1.89 -0.38
CA LEU A 7 2.87 2.77 -1.32
C LEU A 7 3.22 4.08 -0.63
N TYR A 8 4.26 4.75 -1.13
CA TYR A 8 4.65 6.06 -0.64
C TYR A 8 4.85 7.01 -1.81
N SER A 9 4.37 8.24 -1.65
CA SER A 9 4.62 9.32 -2.60
C SER A 9 5.46 10.38 -1.92
N SER A 10 6.66 10.63 -2.42
CA SER A 10 7.52 11.67 -1.89
C SER A 10 6.97 13.07 -2.20
N PHE A 11 6.29 13.20 -3.34
CA PHE A 11 5.67 14.47 -3.72
C PHE A 11 4.61 14.90 -2.71
N LEU A 12 3.73 13.96 -2.34
CA LEU A 12 2.67 14.23 -1.36
C LEU A 12 3.14 14.02 0.09
N ASP A 13 4.24 13.31 0.28
CA ASP A 13 4.71 12.86 1.60
C ASP A 13 3.63 12.10 2.33
N LYS A 14 3.04 11.11 1.64
CA LYS A 14 1.93 10.33 2.16
C LYS A 14 2.05 8.85 1.79
N TYR A 15 1.47 8.02 2.64
CA TYR A 15 1.35 6.58 2.40
C TYR A 15 -0.04 6.24 1.91
N TYR A 16 -0.11 5.20 1.11
CA TYR A 16 -1.38 4.62 0.67
C TYR A 16 -1.36 3.12 0.96
N VAL A 17 -2.41 2.62 1.62
CA VAL A 17 -2.55 1.21 1.93
C VAL A 17 -3.67 0.63 1.08
N GLY A 18 -3.41 -0.49 0.42
CA GLY A 18 -4.41 -1.15 -0.42
C GLY A 18 -4.25 -2.66 -0.38
N TYR A 19 -5.16 -3.36 -1.06
CA TYR A 19 -5.01 -4.78 -1.30
C TYR A 19 -5.49 -5.12 -2.70
N SER A 20 -4.98 -6.20 -3.27
CA SER A 20 -5.31 -6.58 -4.65
C SER A 20 -5.03 -8.05 -4.90
N GLY A 21 -5.85 -8.66 -5.77
CA GLY A 21 -5.57 -9.99 -6.32
C GLY A 21 -4.77 -9.93 -7.61
N ASP A 22 -4.53 -8.73 -8.13
CA ASP A 22 -3.76 -8.53 -9.36
C ASP A 22 -2.28 -8.55 -9.06
N GLU A 23 -1.46 -8.64 -10.13
CA GLU A 23 -0.03 -8.51 -9.99
C GLU A 23 0.30 -7.12 -9.45
N ILE A 24 1.22 -7.06 -8.46
CA ILE A 24 1.50 -5.83 -7.75
C ILE A 24 2.09 -4.74 -8.66
N SER A 25 2.94 -5.11 -9.61
CA SER A 25 3.52 -4.14 -10.54
C SER A 25 2.44 -3.45 -11.39
N GLU A 26 1.43 -4.20 -11.81
CA GLU A 26 0.30 -3.64 -12.57
C GLU A 26 -0.53 -2.70 -11.70
N ARG A 27 -0.73 -3.05 -10.43
CA ARG A 27 -1.46 -2.19 -9.49
C ARG A 27 -0.73 -0.86 -9.27
N ILE A 28 0.58 -0.92 -9.12
CA ILE A 28 1.40 0.28 -8.93
C ILE A 28 1.31 1.16 -10.17
N ARG A 29 1.38 0.55 -11.35
CA ARG A 29 1.25 1.28 -12.62
C ARG A 29 -0.08 2.02 -12.68
N ARG A 30 -1.17 1.37 -12.26
CA ARG A 30 -2.50 1.99 -12.23
C ARG A 30 -2.56 3.15 -11.24
N HIS A 31 -1.96 2.99 -10.07
CA HIS A 31 -1.92 4.08 -9.07
C HIS A 31 -1.17 5.29 -9.61
N ASN A 32 -0.15 5.07 -10.43
CA ASN A 32 0.66 6.15 -11.01
C ASN A 32 0.05 6.74 -12.27
N SER A 33 -1.07 6.21 -12.74
CA SER A 33 -1.77 6.79 -13.89
C SER A 33 -2.74 7.87 -13.41
N HIS A 34 -3.10 8.79 -14.31
CA HIS A 34 -4.07 9.83 -13.99
C HIS A 34 -5.46 9.22 -13.85
N HIS A 35 -6.06 9.31 -12.67
CA HIS A 35 -7.42 8.87 -12.42
C HIS A 35 -8.00 9.70 -11.27
N LYS A 36 -9.31 9.51 -11.00
CA LYS A 36 -10.03 10.34 -10.03
C LYS A 36 -9.76 9.98 -8.58
N GLY A 37 -9.19 8.82 -8.30
CA GLY A 37 -8.91 8.39 -6.94
C GLY A 37 -7.76 9.16 -6.31
N PHE A 38 -7.57 8.92 -5.00
CA PHE A 38 -6.53 9.61 -4.23
C PHE A 38 -5.14 9.48 -4.88
N THR A 39 -4.79 8.27 -5.31
CA THR A 39 -3.45 8.02 -5.86
C THR A 39 -3.25 8.62 -7.25
N GLY A 40 -4.32 9.00 -7.94
CA GLY A 40 -4.20 9.66 -9.24
C GLY A 40 -3.72 11.10 -9.19
N ARG A 41 -3.49 11.64 -8.00
CA ARG A 41 -3.05 13.03 -7.82
C ARG A 41 -1.58 13.25 -8.16
N CYS A 42 -0.82 12.17 -8.23
CA CYS A 42 0.60 12.23 -8.61
C CYS A 42 1.00 10.91 -9.23
N GLY A 43 2.20 10.84 -9.82
CA GLY A 43 2.67 9.66 -10.51
C GLY A 43 3.96 9.09 -9.96
N ASP A 44 4.26 9.32 -8.69
CA ASP A 44 5.52 8.92 -8.08
C ASP A 44 5.39 7.87 -6.97
N TRP A 45 4.28 7.12 -6.96
CA TRP A 45 4.06 6.08 -5.95
C TRP A 45 5.09 4.95 -6.07
N VAL A 46 5.71 4.60 -4.96
CA VAL A 46 6.67 3.49 -4.87
C VAL A 46 6.20 2.47 -3.85
N LEU A 47 6.48 1.19 -4.15
CA LEU A 47 6.14 0.11 -3.25
C LEU A 47 7.11 0.08 -2.08
N MET A 48 6.57 0.13 -0.87
CA MET A 48 7.36 0.13 0.36
C MET A 48 7.24 -1.18 1.15
N TYR A 49 6.13 -1.90 1.00
CA TYR A 49 5.85 -3.06 1.86
C TYR A 49 4.74 -3.92 1.28
N THR A 50 4.85 -5.24 1.45
CA THR A 50 3.79 -6.18 1.05
C THR A 50 3.60 -7.28 2.09
N GLU A 51 2.34 -7.76 2.19
CA GLU A 51 1.97 -8.99 2.90
C GLU A 51 1.09 -9.80 1.97
N VAL A 52 1.29 -11.11 1.93
CA VAL A 52 0.53 -11.99 1.02
C VAL A 52 -0.37 -12.90 1.81
N TYR A 53 -1.62 -13.03 1.34
CA TYR A 53 -2.64 -13.87 1.97
C TYR A 53 -3.25 -14.80 0.94
N SER A 54 -3.72 -15.97 1.40
CA SER A 54 -4.32 -16.97 0.50
C SER A 54 -5.75 -16.60 0.11
N ASP A 55 -6.46 -15.81 0.92
CA ASP A 55 -7.82 -15.41 0.57
C ASP A 55 -8.04 -13.91 0.70
N LYS A 56 -9.08 -13.45 0.00
CA LYS A 56 -9.41 -12.04 -0.11
C LYS A 56 -9.82 -11.43 1.24
N LYS A 57 -10.57 -12.19 2.04
CA LYS A 57 -11.08 -11.67 3.32
C LYS A 57 -9.94 -11.32 4.26
N GLN A 58 -8.92 -12.19 4.34
CA GLN A 58 -7.76 -11.93 5.19
C GLN A 58 -7.03 -10.67 4.77
N ALA A 59 -6.83 -10.49 3.46
CA ALA A 59 -6.15 -9.30 2.94
C ALA A 59 -6.97 -8.05 3.22
N ALA A 60 -8.28 -8.10 2.97
CA ALA A 60 -9.17 -6.95 3.20
C ALA A 60 -9.19 -6.57 4.67
N ASP A 61 -9.24 -7.56 5.56
CA ASP A 61 -9.25 -7.30 7.01
C ASP A 61 -7.95 -6.66 7.46
N ARG A 62 -6.82 -7.12 6.93
CA ARG A 62 -5.52 -6.55 7.26
C ARG A 62 -5.36 -5.12 6.76
N GLU A 63 -5.79 -4.87 5.54
CA GLU A 63 -5.78 -3.51 4.98
C GLU A 63 -6.58 -2.56 5.88
N ARG A 64 -7.76 -2.99 6.29
CA ARG A 64 -8.61 -2.19 7.17
C ARG A 64 -7.95 -1.96 8.52
N GLU A 65 -7.32 -2.98 9.08
CA GLU A 65 -6.59 -2.87 10.35
C GLU A 65 -5.52 -1.80 10.27
N ILE A 66 -4.68 -1.85 9.22
CA ILE A 66 -3.59 -0.89 9.05
C ILE A 66 -4.15 0.53 8.87
N LYS A 67 -5.20 0.68 8.06
CA LYS A 67 -5.85 1.98 7.86
C LYS A 67 -6.43 2.54 9.15
N ASN A 68 -6.96 1.66 10.01
CA ASN A 68 -7.56 2.08 11.26
C ASN A 68 -6.55 2.52 12.32
N TRP A 69 -5.28 2.21 12.12
CA TRP A 69 -4.25 2.73 13.03
C TRP A 69 -4.23 4.25 13.04
N LYS A 70 -4.50 4.88 11.89
CA LYS A 70 -4.47 6.34 11.72
C LYS A 70 -3.17 6.93 12.26
N SER A 71 -2.07 6.20 12.03
CA SER A 71 -0.77 6.55 12.58
C SER A 71 0.32 6.29 11.56
N ARG A 72 0.87 7.38 11.05
CA ARG A 72 2.01 7.30 10.13
C ARG A 72 3.19 6.59 10.78
N LYS A 73 3.40 6.84 12.07
CA LYS A 73 4.50 6.25 12.83
C LYS A 73 4.40 4.72 12.86
N LEU A 74 3.19 4.18 13.05
CA LEU A 74 3.00 2.74 13.05
C LEU A 74 3.22 2.15 11.66
N ILE A 75 2.82 2.85 10.61
CA ILE A 75 3.07 2.41 9.24
C ILE A 75 4.57 2.37 8.97
N GLU A 76 5.29 3.40 9.36
CA GLU A 76 6.74 3.46 9.17
C GLU A 76 7.46 2.37 9.96
N LYS A 77 6.98 2.06 11.16
CA LYS A 77 7.52 0.98 11.96
C LYS A 77 7.30 -0.37 11.29
N LEU A 78 6.13 -0.59 10.71
CA LEU A 78 5.83 -1.83 9.98
C LEU A 78 6.77 -1.98 8.79
N ILE A 79 6.95 -0.92 8.02
CA ILE A 79 7.87 -0.92 6.88
C ILE A 79 9.30 -1.20 7.32
N GLY A 80 9.72 -0.62 8.44
CA GLY A 80 11.06 -0.82 9.00
C GLY A 80 11.33 -2.25 9.42
N LEU A 81 10.31 -3.00 9.83
CA LEU A 81 10.46 -4.42 10.15
C LEU A 81 10.77 -5.26 8.92
N GLU A 82 10.31 -4.82 7.75
CA GLU A 82 10.57 -5.49 6.48
C GLU A 82 12.02 -5.30 6.03
N HIS A 83 12.65 -4.19 6.42
CA HIS A 83 14.00 -3.82 6.00
C HIS A 83 14.87 -3.56 7.22
N PRO A 84 15.19 -4.58 8.01
CA PRO A 84 16.05 -4.38 9.18
C PRO A 84 17.46 -4.02 8.73
N ASP A 85 18.02 -3.04 9.35
CA ASP A 85 19.42 -2.64 9.09
C ASP A 85 20.39 -3.62 9.72
#